data_ecbb583004ebebb4fe133c9df6cd4ed4
#
_entry.id   ecbb583004ebebb4fe133c9df6cd4ed4
#
_cell.length_a   1.000
_cell.length_b   1.000
_cell.length_c   1.000
_cell.angle_alpha   90.00
_cell.angle_beta   90.00
_cell.angle_gamma   90.00
#
_symmetry.space_group_name_H-M   'P 1'
#
loop_
_entity.id
_entity.type
_entity.pdbx_description
1 polymer ?
#
loop_
_entity_poly.entity_id
_entity_poly.type
_entity_poly.pdbx_seq_one_letter_code
_entity_poly.pdbx_strand_id
1 'polypeptide(L)'
;MPLTLVALVGLIVLAAAVASYALVTDRQRRAVVDRATGLGDSILVRKPRQASLGERLSRWLAKRLPNSLTGSAETGNRLLHAGFDGPGALATYGVIRITTAIGLPALAFLFAPRTKFLYFVAIVLIAVMIGLLAAPGILDSLVRKRQERLRRSLPDSLDLMVVCVEAGISLDAAMLRVAREMGSMHPDLAGELLTMNRKVNAGMSREQAMHGLWVRTGVEELRGLASNMIQSEKWGTSIAKVLRVYAETLRRKRKQAAEKKAATAPLKMMIPLALFIFPTIFIVLLGPAVIKINAMFGNISR
;
A
#
# COMPACT_ATOMS: atom_id res chain seq x y z
N MET A 1 -19.05 34.46 16.56
CA MET A 1 -20.03 33.44 16.12
C MET A 1 -19.66 32.72 14.81
N PRO A 2 -19.10 33.31 13.72
CA PRO A 2 -18.75 32.53 12.51
C PRO A 2 -17.54 31.61 12.70
N LEU A 3 -16.57 31.95 13.54
CA LEU A 3 -15.34 31.15 13.74
C LEU A 3 -15.60 29.78 14.37
N THR A 4 -16.53 29.67 15.29
CA THR A 4 -16.89 28.40 15.96
C THR A 4 -17.62 27.43 15.04
N LEU A 5 -18.52 27.94 14.19
CA LEU A 5 -19.24 27.15 13.19
C LEU A 5 -18.29 26.59 12.13
N VAL A 6 -17.30 27.38 11.74
CA VAL A 6 -16.27 27.05 10.78
C VAL A 6 -15.30 25.99 11.32
N ALA A 7 -14.87 26.15 12.58
CA ALA A 7 -14.05 25.17 13.27
C ALA A 7 -14.78 23.81 13.39
N LEU A 8 -16.09 23.85 13.65
CA LEU A 8 -16.95 22.68 13.76
C LEU A 8 -17.09 21.95 12.41
N VAL A 9 -17.30 22.69 11.31
CA VAL A 9 -17.35 22.10 9.97
C VAL A 9 -15.98 21.51 9.57
N GLY A 10 -14.89 22.20 9.88
CA GLY A 10 -13.53 21.69 9.64
C GLY A 10 -13.24 20.43 10.42
N LEU A 11 -13.64 20.36 11.68
CA LEU A 11 -13.50 19.18 12.53
C LEU A 11 -14.36 18.02 12.02
N ILE A 12 -15.56 18.28 11.53
CA ILE A 12 -16.45 17.26 10.93
C ILE A 12 -15.83 16.69 9.63
N VAL A 13 -15.27 17.54 8.77
CA VAL A 13 -14.63 17.09 7.52
C VAL A 13 -13.36 16.29 7.83
N LEU A 14 -12.55 16.73 8.80
CA LEU A 14 -11.37 15.99 9.24
C LEU A 14 -11.76 14.67 9.90
N ALA A 15 -12.76 14.67 10.77
CA ALA A 15 -13.30 13.48 11.41
C ALA A 15 -13.89 12.51 10.37
N ALA A 16 -14.60 13.00 9.35
CA ALA A 16 -15.11 12.19 8.25
C ALA A 16 -13.98 11.58 7.41
N ALA A 17 -12.90 12.33 7.14
CA ALA A 17 -11.73 11.85 6.44
C ALA A 17 -10.97 10.77 7.26
N VAL A 18 -10.78 11.01 8.55
CA VAL A 18 -10.14 10.05 9.48
C VAL A 18 -11.04 8.83 9.69
N ALA A 19 -12.34 9.01 9.87
CA ALA A 19 -13.29 7.91 10.01
C ALA A 19 -13.39 7.06 8.73
N SER A 20 -13.37 7.68 7.55
CA SER A 20 -13.34 6.95 6.28
C SER A 20 -12.04 6.17 6.10
N TYR A 21 -10.91 6.73 6.49
CA TYR A 21 -9.61 6.05 6.50
C TYR A 21 -9.59 4.87 7.50
N ALA A 22 -10.08 5.10 8.73
CA ALA A 22 -10.18 4.05 9.75
C ALA A 22 -11.13 2.92 9.36
N LEU A 23 -12.29 3.25 8.77
CA LEU A 23 -13.25 2.26 8.26
C LEU A 23 -12.68 1.43 7.09
N VAL A 24 -11.87 2.04 6.24
CA VAL A 24 -11.20 1.36 5.12
C VAL A 24 -10.14 0.40 5.65
N THR A 25 -9.32 0.82 6.60
CA THR A 25 -8.27 -0.02 7.21
C THR A 25 -8.84 -1.13 8.09
N ASP A 26 -9.91 -0.86 8.86
CA ASP A 26 -10.56 -1.86 9.72
C ASP A 26 -11.34 -2.92 8.89
N ARG A 27 -11.96 -2.50 7.78
CA ARG A 27 -12.58 -3.44 6.82
C ARG A 27 -11.57 -4.34 6.14
N GLN A 28 -10.36 -3.86 5.83
CA GLN A 28 -9.28 -4.72 5.33
C GLN A 28 -8.90 -5.80 6.34
N ARG A 29 -8.69 -5.41 7.60
CA ARG A 29 -8.33 -6.37 8.66
C ARG A 29 -9.42 -7.42 8.86
N ARG A 30 -10.69 -7.03 8.95
CA ARG A 30 -11.81 -7.97 9.14
C ARG A 30 -12.03 -8.86 7.92
N ALA A 31 -11.97 -8.32 6.70
CA ALA A 31 -12.14 -9.13 5.49
C ALA A 31 -11.02 -10.18 5.32
N VAL A 32 -9.82 -9.89 5.79
CA VAL A 32 -8.67 -10.80 5.75
C VAL A 32 -8.80 -11.86 6.85
N VAL A 33 -9.16 -11.46 8.06
CA VAL A 33 -9.40 -12.37 9.20
C VAL A 33 -10.61 -13.28 8.90
N ASP A 34 -11.73 -12.74 8.43
CA ASP A 34 -12.92 -13.53 8.05
C ASP A 34 -12.62 -14.55 6.92
N ARG A 35 -11.68 -14.22 6.02
CA ARG A 35 -11.21 -15.15 4.98
C ARG A 35 -10.31 -16.24 5.54
N ALA A 36 -9.49 -15.91 6.55
CA ALA A 36 -8.59 -16.85 7.20
C ALA A 36 -9.31 -17.74 8.22
N THR A 37 -10.26 -17.20 8.99
CA THR A 37 -11.02 -17.92 10.01
C THR A 37 -12.25 -18.65 9.48
N GLY A 38 -12.81 -18.23 8.33
CA GLY A 38 -13.94 -18.87 7.66
C GLY A 38 -13.65 -20.26 7.08
N LEU A 39 -12.54 -20.85 7.46
CA LEU A 39 -12.12 -22.21 7.10
C LEU A 39 -12.82 -23.31 7.92
N GLY A 40 -13.51 -22.94 9.01
CA GLY A 40 -14.21 -23.91 9.89
C GLY A 40 -15.71 -24.05 9.60
N ASP A 41 -16.37 -23.04 9.05
CA ASP A 41 -17.82 -23.05 8.88
C ASP A 41 -18.26 -22.85 7.43
N SER A 42 -18.72 -23.98 6.89
CA SER A 42 -19.80 -24.09 5.93
C SER A 42 -19.56 -23.71 4.46
N ILE A 43 -19.61 -24.67 3.70
CA ILE A 43 -20.52 -24.99 2.57
C ILE A 43 -21.91 -24.32 2.64
N LEU A 44 -22.25 -23.54 3.65
CA LEU A 44 -23.55 -22.89 3.78
C LEU A 44 -23.53 -21.49 3.14
N VAL A 45 -24.27 -21.40 2.05
CA VAL A 45 -24.89 -20.22 1.42
C VAL A 45 -24.65 -18.92 2.20
N ARG A 46 -23.77 -18.08 1.67
CA ARG A 46 -23.56 -16.72 2.18
C ARG A 46 -24.85 -15.92 1.95
N LYS A 47 -25.67 -15.82 3.02
CA LYS A 47 -26.83 -14.93 3.05
C LYS A 47 -26.41 -13.54 2.52
N PRO A 48 -27.12 -12.93 1.59
CA PRO A 48 -26.76 -11.60 1.09
C PRO A 48 -26.75 -10.62 2.27
N ARG A 49 -25.56 -10.17 2.64
CA ARG A 49 -25.37 -9.22 3.73
C ARG A 49 -26.10 -7.94 3.35
N GLN A 50 -27.09 -7.56 4.12
CA GLN A 50 -27.83 -6.32 3.92
C GLN A 50 -26.82 -5.18 3.77
N ALA A 51 -26.86 -4.53 2.61
CA ALA A 51 -25.97 -3.43 2.28
C ALA A 51 -26.12 -2.34 3.35
N SER A 52 -25.04 -2.02 4.06
CA SER A 52 -25.03 -0.96 5.05
C SER A 52 -25.47 0.36 4.40
N LEU A 53 -26.07 1.27 5.18
CA LEU A 53 -26.50 2.60 4.70
C LEU A 53 -25.38 3.30 3.90
N GLY A 54 -24.11 3.14 4.31
CA GLY A 54 -22.95 3.65 3.56
C GLY A 54 -22.76 3.03 2.18
N GLU A 55 -23.10 1.75 1.98
CA GLU A 55 -23.04 1.10 0.66
C GLU A 55 -24.20 1.49 -0.26
N ARG A 56 -25.34 1.84 0.31
CA ARG A 56 -26.47 2.38 -0.46
C ARG A 56 -26.19 3.80 -0.91
N LEU A 57 -25.63 4.61 -0.03
CA LEU A 57 -25.23 6.00 -0.32
C LEU A 57 -24.08 6.05 -1.34
N SER A 58 -23.07 5.21 -1.20
CA SER A 58 -21.93 5.14 -2.12
C SER A 58 -22.34 4.67 -3.52
N ARG A 59 -23.28 3.71 -3.64
CA ARG A 59 -23.85 3.27 -4.93
C ARG A 59 -24.71 4.36 -5.59
N TRP A 60 -25.46 5.13 -4.80
CA TRP A 60 -26.26 6.24 -5.31
C TRP A 60 -25.36 7.38 -5.81
N LEU A 61 -24.32 7.74 -5.05
CA LEU A 61 -23.30 8.73 -5.43
C LEU A 61 -22.51 8.29 -6.68
N ALA A 62 -22.10 7.02 -6.75
CA ALA A 62 -21.37 6.47 -7.91
C ALA A 62 -22.16 6.55 -9.21
N LYS A 63 -23.49 6.50 -9.14
CA LYS A 63 -24.37 6.64 -10.33
C LYS A 63 -24.50 8.08 -10.85
N ARG A 64 -24.21 9.07 -10.01
CA ARG A 64 -24.30 10.52 -10.36
C ARG A 64 -22.95 11.18 -10.65
N LEU A 65 -21.85 10.53 -10.29
CA LEU A 65 -20.52 11.08 -10.50
C LEU A 65 -20.00 10.74 -11.90
N PRO A 66 -19.46 11.69 -12.64
CA PRO A 66 -18.84 11.44 -13.94
C PRO A 66 -17.63 10.50 -13.79
N ASN A 67 -17.43 9.62 -14.76
CA ASN A 67 -16.36 8.60 -14.76
C ASN A 67 -14.94 9.19 -14.57
N SER A 68 -14.75 10.46 -14.90
CA SER A 68 -13.49 11.19 -14.67
C SER A 68 -13.14 11.38 -13.19
N LEU A 69 -14.14 11.38 -12.28
CA LEU A 69 -13.94 11.54 -10.83
C LEU A 69 -13.91 10.21 -10.08
N THR A 70 -14.59 9.19 -10.59
CA THR A 70 -14.64 7.84 -9.98
C THR A 70 -13.39 7.00 -10.27
N GLY A 71 -12.58 7.42 -11.22
CA GLY A 71 -11.30 6.76 -11.53
C GLY A 71 -11.37 5.89 -12.78
N SER A 72 -10.27 5.87 -13.51
CA SER A 72 -10.04 5.01 -14.68
C SER A 72 -10.01 3.53 -14.28
N ALA A 73 -10.08 2.62 -15.26
CA ALA A 73 -9.86 1.18 -15.06
C ALA A 73 -8.57 0.87 -14.28
N GLU A 74 -7.56 1.74 -14.40
CA GLU A 74 -6.31 1.68 -13.65
C GLU A 74 -6.52 1.83 -12.13
N THR A 75 -7.41 2.73 -11.69
CA THR A 75 -7.76 2.90 -10.28
C THR A 75 -8.44 1.64 -9.73
N GLY A 76 -9.27 0.98 -10.55
CA GLY A 76 -9.88 -0.31 -10.21
C GLY A 76 -8.83 -1.38 -9.95
N ASN A 77 -7.84 -1.50 -10.82
CA ASN A 77 -6.72 -2.44 -10.65
C ASN A 77 -5.88 -2.13 -9.40
N ARG A 78 -5.59 -0.85 -9.13
CA ARG A 78 -4.88 -0.43 -7.91
C ARG A 78 -5.67 -0.77 -6.64
N LEU A 79 -6.99 -0.64 -6.65
CA LEU A 79 -7.85 -1.06 -5.55
C LEU A 79 -7.84 -2.58 -5.35
N LEU A 80 -7.85 -3.37 -6.43
CA LEU A 80 -7.66 -4.83 -6.36
C LEU A 80 -6.29 -5.17 -5.76
N HIS A 81 -5.22 -4.50 -6.17
CA HIS A 81 -3.88 -4.67 -5.61
C HIS A 81 -3.82 -4.30 -4.12
N ALA A 82 -4.61 -3.32 -3.68
CA ALA A 82 -4.77 -2.97 -2.27
C ALA A 82 -5.62 -3.97 -1.48
N GLY A 83 -6.33 -4.90 -2.15
CA GLY A 83 -7.17 -5.94 -1.54
C GLY A 83 -8.64 -5.57 -1.38
N PHE A 84 -9.08 -4.55 -2.07
CA PHE A 84 -10.48 -4.12 -2.08
C PHE A 84 -11.25 -4.78 -3.24
N ASP A 85 -11.72 -6.02 -3.05
CA ASP A 85 -12.44 -6.80 -4.09
C ASP A 85 -13.96 -6.51 -4.12
N GLY A 86 -14.44 -5.49 -3.43
CA GLY A 86 -15.87 -5.23 -3.29
C GLY A 86 -16.46 -4.34 -4.40
N PRO A 87 -17.71 -4.56 -4.84
CA PRO A 87 -18.38 -3.70 -5.83
C PRO A 87 -18.54 -2.24 -5.37
N GLY A 88 -18.35 -1.96 -4.08
CA GLY A 88 -18.35 -0.62 -3.50
C GLY A 88 -16.96 0.02 -3.34
N ALA A 89 -15.88 -0.68 -3.65
CA ALA A 89 -14.52 -0.18 -3.41
C ALA A 89 -14.22 1.08 -4.22
N LEU A 90 -14.59 1.11 -5.50
CA LEU A 90 -14.47 2.28 -6.38
C LEU A 90 -15.28 3.47 -5.86
N ALA A 91 -16.52 3.21 -5.42
CA ALA A 91 -17.39 4.25 -4.87
C ALA A 91 -16.84 4.83 -3.56
N THR A 92 -16.34 3.98 -2.67
CA THR A 92 -15.72 4.42 -1.40
C THR A 92 -14.46 5.24 -1.66
N TYR A 93 -13.61 4.80 -2.59
CA TYR A 93 -12.43 5.57 -3.00
C TYR A 93 -12.80 6.91 -3.64
N GLY A 94 -13.83 6.94 -4.50
CA GLY A 94 -14.35 8.18 -5.09
C GLY A 94 -14.82 9.18 -4.04
N VAL A 95 -15.55 8.72 -3.02
CA VAL A 95 -16.01 9.57 -1.90
C VAL A 95 -14.79 10.12 -1.13
N ILE A 96 -13.81 9.30 -0.79
CA ILE A 96 -12.59 9.76 -0.10
C ILE A 96 -11.87 10.80 -0.94
N ARG A 97 -11.71 10.55 -2.23
CA ARG A 97 -11.03 11.47 -3.16
C ARG A 97 -11.73 12.83 -3.24
N ILE A 98 -13.07 12.84 -3.34
CA ILE A 98 -13.86 14.08 -3.38
C ILE A 98 -13.78 14.81 -2.04
N THR A 99 -13.91 14.09 -0.93
CA THR A 99 -13.83 14.68 0.42
C THR A 99 -12.46 15.31 0.66
N THR A 100 -11.37 14.69 0.23
CA THR A 100 -10.02 15.27 0.37
C THR A 100 -9.79 16.43 -0.60
N ALA A 101 -10.27 16.32 -1.86
CA ALA A 101 -10.08 17.34 -2.88
C ALA A 101 -10.86 18.64 -2.60
N ILE A 102 -12.02 18.55 -1.96
CA ILE A 102 -12.86 19.71 -1.62
C ILE A 102 -12.62 20.15 -0.16
N GLY A 103 -12.51 19.21 0.76
CA GLY A 103 -12.42 19.48 2.20
C GLY A 103 -11.14 20.22 2.61
N LEU A 104 -9.98 19.84 2.05
CA LEU A 104 -8.71 20.50 2.37
C LEU A 104 -8.67 21.96 1.88
N PRO A 105 -9.03 22.28 0.63
CA PRO A 105 -9.11 23.69 0.17
C PRO A 105 -10.16 24.50 0.92
N ALA A 106 -11.32 23.91 1.23
CA ALA A 106 -12.37 24.58 1.99
C ALA A 106 -11.88 24.95 3.39
N LEU A 107 -11.16 24.05 4.06
CA LEU A 107 -10.51 24.32 5.35
C LEU A 107 -9.45 25.42 5.22
N ALA A 108 -8.60 25.35 4.20
CA ALA A 108 -7.58 26.37 3.95
C ALA A 108 -8.21 27.74 3.70
N PHE A 109 -9.29 27.79 2.90
CA PHE A 109 -10.02 29.03 2.64
C PHE A 109 -10.61 29.67 3.89
N LEU A 110 -11.06 28.85 4.85
CA LEU A 110 -11.67 29.30 6.10
C LEU A 110 -10.65 29.76 7.15
N PHE A 111 -9.52 29.06 7.26
CA PHE A 111 -8.51 29.30 8.30
C PHE A 111 -7.31 30.14 7.83
N ALA A 112 -7.11 30.33 6.52
CA ALA A 112 -5.98 31.09 6.03
C ALA A 112 -6.06 32.56 6.47
N PRO A 113 -4.96 33.12 6.99
CA PRO A 113 -4.89 34.53 7.39
C PRO A 113 -5.06 35.43 6.17
N ARG A 114 -6.04 36.34 6.23
CA ARG A 114 -6.38 37.24 5.12
C ARG A 114 -5.51 38.52 5.09
N THR A 115 -4.42 38.56 5.84
CA THR A 115 -3.58 39.75 6.02
C THR A 115 -2.83 40.19 4.74
N LYS A 116 -2.50 39.22 3.86
CA LYS A 116 -1.86 39.53 2.54
C LYS A 116 -2.48 38.60 1.50
N PHE A 117 -3.08 39.18 0.48
CA PHE A 117 -3.79 38.47 -0.60
C PHE A 117 -2.93 37.39 -1.27
N LEU A 118 -1.64 37.66 -1.50
CA LEU A 118 -0.71 36.72 -2.14
C LEU A 118 -0.47 35.47 -1.29
N TYR A 119 -0.31 35.63 0.03
CA TYR A 119 -0.14 34.48 0.94
C TYR A 119 -1.42 33.63 1.06
N PHE A 120 -2.58 34.28 1.08
CA PHE A 120 -3.87 33.61 1.09
C PHE A 120 -4.05 32.73 -0.15
N VAL A 121 -3.80 33.28 -1.35
CA VAL A 121 -3.89 32.53 -2.62
C VAL A 121 -2.88 31.36 -2.65
N ALA A 122 -1.65 31.59 -2.19
CA ALA A 122 -0.63 30.54 -2.13
C ALA A 122 -1.04 29.38 -1.22
N ILE A 123 -1.59 29.65 -0.03
CA ILE A 123 -2.05 28.63 0.93
C ILE A 123 -3.20 27.81 0.32
N VAL A 124 -4.18 28.45 -0.31
CA VAL A 124 -5.31 27.78 -0.95
C VAL A 124 -4.83 26.91 -2.11
N LEU A 125 -3.92 27.41 -2.96
CA LEU A 125 -3.34 26.62 -4.06
C LEU A 125 -2.58 25.39 -3.57
N ILE A 126 -1.77 25.55 -2.52
CA ILE A 126 -1.06 24.42 -1.90
C ILE A 126 -2.05 23.40 -1.32
N ALA A 127 -3.12 23.85 -0.66
CA ALA A 127 -4.16 22.99 -0.12
C ALA A 127 -4.91 22.20 -1.21
N VAL A 128 -5.18 22.80 -2.36
CA VAL A 128 -5.75 22.13 -3.55
C VAL A 128 -4.78 21.05 -4.06
N MET A 129 -3.51 21.39 -4.23
CA MET A 129 -2.49 20.44 -4.67
C MET A 129 -2.40 19.25 -3.74
N ILE A 130 -2.31 19.47 -2.43
CA ILE A 130 -2.26 18.41 -1.42
C ILE A 130 -3.56 17.59 -1.45
N GLY A 131 -4.73 18.21 -1.51
CA GLY A 131 -6.02 17.52 -1.55
C GLY A 131 -6.18 16.57 -2.74
N LEU A 132 -5.69 16.97 -3.92
CA LEU A 132 -5.72 16.16 -5.13
C LEU A 132 -4.73 14.98 -5.08
N LEU A 133 -3.55 15.18 -4.48
CA LEU A 133 -2.48 14.18 -4.42
C LEU A 133 -2.61 13.22 -3.22
N ALA A 134 -3.34 13.61 -2.17
CA ALA A 134 -3.46 12.81 -0.94
C ALA A 134 -4.14 11.46 -1.18
N ALA A 135 -5.27 11.42 -1.89
CA ALA A 135 -6.02 10.19 -2.11
C ALA A 135 -5.24 9.13 -2.92
N PRO A 136 -4.62 9.45 -4.08
CA PRO A 136 -3.79 8.48 -4.79
C PRO A 136 -2.54 8.09 -4.00
N GLY A 137 -1.89 9.02 -3.29
CA GLY A 137 -0.72 8.71 -2.46
C GLY A 137 -1.01 7.73 -1.32
N ILE A 138 -2.16 7.86 -0.67
CA ILE A 138 -2.62 6.91 0.36
C ILE A 138 -2.87 5.53 -0.27
N LEU A 139 -3.57 5.47 -1.41
CA LEU A 139 -3.84 4.22 -2.10
C LEU A 139 -2.53 3.51 -2.50
N ASP A 140 -1.58 4.22 -3.10
CA ASP A 140 -0.28 3.67 -3.48
C ASP A 140 0.51 3.14 -2.27
N SER A 141 0.42 3.83 -1.14
CA SER A 141 1.03 3.37 0.12
C SER A 141 0.39 2.05 0.62
N LEU A 142 -0.93 1.93 0.54
CA LEU A 142 -1.65 0.71 0.91
C LEU A 142 -1.31 -0.47 -0.02
N VAL A 143 -1.26 -0.22 -1.33
CA VAL A 143 -0.83 -1.20 -2.34
C VAL A 143 0.58 -1.70 -2.03
N ARG A 144 1.56 -0.79 -1.87
CA ARG A 144 2.96 -1.16 -1.58
C ARG A 144 3.09 -1.96 -0.29
N LYS A 145 2.39 -1.55 0.78
CA LYS A 145 2.41 -2.28 2.06
C LYS A 145 1.85 -3.69 1.93
N ARG A 146 0.78 -3.89 1.18
CA ARG A 146 0.21 -5.22 0.94
C ARG A 146 1.12 -6.07 0.06
N GLN A 147 1.62 -5.53 -1.04
CA GLN A 147 2.56 -6.22 -1.91
C GLN A 147 3.83 -6.65 -1.17
N GLU A 148 4.35 -5.80 -0.30
CA GLU A 148 5.52 -6.13 0.52
C GLU A 148 5.21 -7.27 1.52
N ARG A 149 4.01 -7.30 2.14
CA ARG A 149 3.60 -8.43 2.99
C ARG A 149 3.51 -9.73 2.20
N LEU A 150 2.91 -9.69 0.99
CA LEU A 150 2.84 -10.84 0.08
C LEU A 150 4.23 -11.34 -0.33
N ARG A 151 5.14 -10.44 -0.69
CA ARG A 151 6.53 -10.78 -1.04
C ARG A 151 7.26 -11.46 0.12
N ARG A 152 7.04 -10.97 1.34
CA ARG A 152 7.70 -11.53 2.53
C ARG A 152 7.17 -12.91 2.90
N SER A 153 5.91 -13.18 2.68
CA SER A 153 5.31 -14.49 3.02
C SER A 153 5.55 -15.56 1.95
N LEU A 154 5.92 -15.16 0.72
CA LEU A 154 6.00 -16.07 -0.41
C LEU A 154 7.07 -17.20 -0.25
N PRO A 155 8.33 -16.92 0.17
CA PRO A 155 9.31 -17.99 0.33
C PRO A 155 8.88 -19.06 1.34
N ASP A 156 8.33 -18.63 2.48
CA ASP A 156 7.92 -19.54 3.56
C ASP A 156 6.73 -20.42 3.10
N SER A 157 5.81 -19.85 2.30
CA SER A 157 4.71 -20.62 1.71
C SER A 157 5.20 -21.64 0.67
N LEU A 158 6.20 -21.28 -0.13
CA LEU A 158 6.77 -22.20 -1.12
C LEU A 158 7.49 -23.37 -0.46
N ASP A 159 8.19 -23.15 0.65
CA ASP A 159 8.83 -24.22 1.40
C ASP A 159 7.83 -25.25 1.92
N LEU A 160 6.71 -24.76 2.48
CA LEU A 160 5.63 -25.66 2.90
C LEU A 160 4.99 -26.38 1.71
N MET A 161 4.83 -25.71 0.56
CA MET A 161 4.34 -26.35 -0.66
C MET A 161 5.28 -27.45 -1.14
N VAL A 162 6.61 -27.20 -1.14
CA VAL A 162 7.62 -28.20 -1.51
C VAL A 162 7.49 -29.44 -0.66
N VAL A 163 7.42 -29.28 0.66
CA VAL A 163 7.26 -30.42 1.60
C VAL A 163 5.98 -31.21 1.31
N CYS A 164 4.87 -30.52 1.06
CA CYS A 164 3.60 -31.17 0.74
C CYS A 164 3.67 -31.96 -0.58
N VAL A 165 4.24 -31.35 -1.64
CA VAL A 165 4.32 -31.99 -2.96
C VAL A 165 5.32 -33.15 -2.96
N GLU A 166 6.43 -33.04 -2.23
CA GLU A 166 7.39 -34.15 -2.06
C GLU A 166 6.80 -35.31 -1.26
N ALA A 167 5.88 -35.00 -0.35
CA ALA A 167 5.10 -36.05 0.35
C ALA A 167 4.00 -36.69 -0.52
N GLY A 168 3.91 -36.33 -1.82
CA GLY A 168 2.95 -36.90 -2.76
C GLY A 168 1.57 -36.23 -2.76
N ILE A 169 1.41 -35.10 -2.06
CA ILE A 169 0.15 -34.34 -2.07
C ILE A 169 0.05 -33.58 -3.40
N SER A 170 -1.13 -33.61 -4.05
CA SER A 170 -1.35 -32.85 -5.27
C SER A 170 -1.14 -31.35 -5.04
N LEU A 171 -0.71 -30.62 -6.07
CA LEU A 171 -0.42 -29.19 -5.97
C LEU A 171 -1.61 -28.37 -5.44
N ASP A 172 -2.83 -28.67 -5.90
CA ASP A 172 -4.04 -27.96 -5.46
C ASP A 172 -4.33 -28.21 -3.97
N ALA A 173 -4.16 -29.46 -3.51
CA ALA A 173 -4.31 -29.82 -2.11
C ALA A 173 -3.17 -29.23 -1.26
N ALA A 174 -1.96 -29.18 -1.78
CA ALA A 174 -0.81 -28.53 -1.12
C ALA A 174 -1.07 -27.02 -0.94
N MET A 175 -1.52 -26.33 -1.98
CA MET A 175 -1.88 -24.90 -1.90
C MET A 175 -2.99 -24.65 -0.86
N LEU A 176 -4.01 -25.51 -0.81
CA LEU A 176 -5.09 -25.41 0.16
C LEU A 176 -4.57 -25.64 1.59
N ARG A 177 -3.71 -26.63 1.80
CA ARG A 177 -3.11 -26.93 3.10
C ARG A 177 -2.23 -25.77 3.58
N VAL A 178 -1.34 -25.26 2.72
CA VAL A 178 -0.48 -24.12 3.02
C VAL A 178 -1.30 -22.87 3.34
N ALA A 179 -2.38 -22.62 2.58
CA ALA A 179 -3.26 -21.49 2.85
C ALA A 179 -3.95 -21.58 4.22
N ARG A 180 -4.27 -22.80 4.68
CA ARG A 180 -4.84 -23.02 6.02
C ARG A 180 -3.80 -22.81 7.11
N GLU A 181 -2.62 -23.41 6.95
CA GLU A 181 -1.54 -23.35 7.93
C GLU A 181 -1.04 -21.90 8.13
N MET A 182 -0.86 -21.18 7.04
CA MET A 182 -0.35 -19.81 7.05
C MET A 182 -1.43 -18.75 7.32
N GLY A 183 -2.69 -19.14 7.45
CA GLY A 183 -3.81 -18.19 7.58
C GLY A 183 -3.69 -17.22 8.74
N SER A 184 -3.13 -17.67 9.88
CA SER A 184 -2.90 -16.84 11.07
C SER A 184 -1.70 -15.89 10.93
N MET A 185 -0.62 -16.36 10.29
CA MET A 185 0.63 -15.61 10.17
C MET A 185 0.63 -14.67 8.95
N HIS A 186 0.14 -15.16 7.82
CA HIS A 186 0.17 -14.47 6.52
C HIS A 186 -1.21 -14.45 5.84
N PRO A 187 -2.20 -13.78 6.45
CA PRO A 187 -3.58 -13.82 6.00
C PRO A 187 -3.79 -13.27 4.58
N ASP A 188 -2.96 -12.31 4.13
CA ASP A 188 -3.05 -11.74 2.78
C ASP A 188 -2.78 -12.82 1.71
N LEU A 189 -1.68 -13.60 1.86
CA LEU A 189 -1.33 -14.64 0.91
C LEU A 189 -2.27 -15.85 1.01
N ALA A 190 -2.59 -16.26 2.23
CA ALA A 190 -3.54 -17.34 2.48
C ALA A 190 -4.90 -17.08 1.80
N GLY A 191 -5.43 -15.87 1.94
CA GLY A 191 -6.69 -15.46 1.30
C GLY A 191 -6.64 -15.50 -0.23
N GLU A 192 -5.50 -15.16 -0.83
CA GLU A 192 -5.32 -15.23 -2.28
C GLU A 192 -5.20 -16.67 -2.79
N LEU A 193 -4.45 -17.53 -2.08
CA LEU A 193 -4.34 -18.95 -2.40
C LEU A 193 -5.70 -19.66 -2.28
N LEU A 194 -6.47 -19.36 -1.23
CA LEU A 194 -7.84 -19.87 -1.08
C LEU A 194 -8.76 -19.42 -2.21
N THR A 195 -8.66 -18.16 -2.61
CA THR A 195 -9.47 -17.63 -3.72
C THR A 195 -9.11 -18.29 -5.04
N MET A 196 -7.82 -18.54 -5.27
CA MET A 196 -7.33 -19.27 -6.42
C MET A 196 -7.87 -20.73 -6.42
N ASN A 197 -7.71 -21.45 -5.32
CA ASN A 197 -8.18 -22.83 -5.18
C ASN A 197 -9.70 -22.95 -5.40
N ARG A 198 -10.50 -22.00 -4.85
CA ARG A 198 -11.95 -21.96 -5.10
C ARG A 198 -12.30 -21.81 -6.57
N LYS A 199 -11.53 -21.02 -7.33
CA LYS A 199 -11.74 -20.82 -8.77
C LYS A 199 -11.42 -22.08 -9.57
N VAL A 200 -10.34 -22.78 -9.22
CA VAL A 200 -9.98 -24.06 -9.82
C VAL A 200 -11.07 -25.10 -9.53
N ASN A 201 -11.54 -25.21 -8.29
CA ASN A 201 -12.64 -26.11 -7.91
C ASN A 201 -13.99 -25.75 -8.57
N ALA A 202 -14.17 -24.49 -8.99
CA ALA A 202 -15.33 -24.03 -9.75
C ALA A 202 -15.19 -24.29 -11.27
N GLY A 203 -14.14 -25.01 -11.71
CA GLY A 203 -13.93 -25.39 -13.11
C GLY A 203 -13.06 -24.44 -13.93
N MET A 204 -12.48 -23.40 -13.32
CA MET A 204 -11.53 -22.54 -14.01
C MET A 204 -10.20 -23.29 -14.22
N SER A 205 -9.56 -23.15 -15.39
CA SER A 205 -8.26 -23.75 -15.61
C SER A 205 -7.22 -23.20 -14.62
N ARG A 206 -6.27 -24.05 -14.22
CA ARG A 206 -5.20 -23.66 -13.28
C ARG A 206 -4.38 -22.47 -13.82
N GLU A 207 -4.09 -22.46 -15.12
CA GLU A 207 -3.42 -21.35 -15.79
C GLU A 207 -4.17 -20.01 -15.61
N GLN A 208 -5.49 -20.01 -15.86
CA GLN A 208 -6.32 -18.82 -15.68
C GLN A 208 -6.42 -18.40 -14.21
N ALA A 209 -6.50 -19.36 -13.29
CA ALA A 209 -6.58 -19.07 -11.86
C ALA A 209 -5.25 -18.45 -11.33
N MET A 210 -4.10 -18.96 -11.77
CA MET A 210 -2.77 -18.41 -11.47
C MET A 210 -2.57 -17.02 -12.08
N HIS A 211 -2.97 -16.83 -13.35
CA HIS A 211 -2.95 -15.51 -13.97
C HIS A 211 -3.83 -14.52 -13.19
N GLY A 212 -5.02 -14.95 -12.77
CA GLY A 212 -5.90 -14.15 -11.94
C GLY A 212 -5.32 -13.78 -10.58
N LEU A 213 -4.51 -14.67 -9.98
CA LEU A 213 -3.77 -14.40 -8.75
C LEU A 213 -2.80 -13.23 -8.92
N TRP A 214 -2.00 -13.26 -9.99
CA TRP A 214 -1.07 -12.18 -10.31
C TRP A 214 -1.80 -10.86 -10.61
N VAL A 215 -2.82 -10.87 -11.45
CA VAL A 215 -3.59 -9.66 -11.80
C VAL A 215 -4.19 -9.00 -10.57
N ARG A 216 -4.66 -9.78 -9.58
CA ARG A 216 -5.24 -9.23 -8.34
C ARG A 216 -4.22 -8.70 -7.36
N THR A 217 -3.03 -9.28 -7.32
CA THR A 217 -1.99 -8.89 -6.34
C THR A 217 -1.03 -7.84 -6.88
N GLY A 218 -0.76 -7.86 -8.19
CA GLY A 218 0.24 -7.02 -8.84
C GLY A 218 1.67 -7.30 -8.35
N VAL A 219 1.93 -8.49 -7.79
CA VAL A 219 3.24 -8.88 -7.26
C VAL A 219 4.00 -9.64 -8.32
N GLU A 220 5.16 -9.11 -8.76
CA GLU A 220 5.95 -9.69 -9.85
C GLU A 220 6.48 -11.09 -9.51
N GLU A 221 6.77 -11.36 -8.24
CA GLU A 221 7.19 -12.67 -7.77
C GLU A 221 6.08 -13.73 -7.94
N LEU A 222 4.81 -13.36 -7.74
CA LEU A 222 3.68 -14.26 -8.00
C LEU A 222 3.47 -14.50 -9.51
N ARG A 223 3.76 -13.50 -10.35
CA ARG A 223 3.77 -13.66 -11.80
C ARG A 223 4.83 -14.67 -12.22
N GLY A 224 6.07 -14.50 -11.74
CA GLY A 224 7.16 -15.42 -12.03
C GLY A 224 6.86 -16.85 -11.57
N LEU A 225 6.27 -17.01 -10.37
CA LEU A 225 5.82 -18.30 -9.88
C LEU A 225 4.80 -18.93 -10.82
N ALA A 226 3.74 -18.19 -11.17
CA ALA A 226 2.69 -18.65 -12.07
C ALA A 226 3.27 -19.12 -13.42
N SER A 227 4.14 -18.30 -14.04
CA SER A 227 4.78 -18.63 -15.31
C SER A 227 5.62 -19.92 -15.21
N ASN A 228 6.44 -20.05 -14.17
CA ASN A 228 7.27 -21.24 -13.99
C ASN A 228 6.44 -22.51 -13.75
N MET A 229 5.34 -22.39 -13.01
CA MET A 229 4.45 -23.53 -12.76
C MET A 229 3.69 -23.96 -14.03
N ILE A 230 3.14 -23.01 -14.78
CA ILE A 230 2.47 -23.29 -16.07
C ILE A 230 3.45 -23.97 -17.04
N GLN A 231 4.69 -23.47 -17.09
CA GLN A 231 5.72 -24.04 -17.95
C GLN A 231 6.12 -25.45 -17.51
N SER A 232 6.23 -25.70 -16.20
CA SER A 232 6.56 -27.03 -15.67
C SER A 232 5.48 -28.08 -15.97
N GLU A 233 4.21 -27.70 -15.92
CA GLU A 233 3.10 -28.56 -16.29
C GLU A 233 3.13 -28.92 -17.79
N LYS A 234 3.42 -27.94 -18.66
CA LYS A 234 3.52 -28.17 -20.10
C LYS A 234 4.70 -29.10 -20.49
N TRP A 235 5.79 -29.04 -19.76
CA TRP A 235 7.02 -29.79 -20.10
C TRP A 235 7.20 -31.05 -19.23
N GLY A 236 6.27 -31.36 -18.35
CA GLY A 236 6.32 -32.54 -17.48
C GLY A 236 7.46 -32.53 -16.46
N THR A 237 8.01 -31.37 -16.13
CA THR A 237 9.09 -31.25 -15.13
C THR A 237 8.52 -31.34 -13.73
N SER A 238 9.32 -31.85 -12.77
CA SER A 238 8.88 -31.97 -11.37
C SER A 238 8.54 -30.61 -10.77
N ILE A 239 7.27 -30.42 -10.42
CA ILE A 239 6.75 -29.20 -9.79
C ILE A 239 7.49 -28.91 -8.48
N ALA A 240 7.79 -29.94 -7.67
CA ALA A 240 8.55 -29.80 -6.42
C ALA A 240 9.94 -29.17 -6.67
N LYS A 241 10.65 -29.61 -7.71
CA LYS A 241 11.94 -29.05 -8.09
C LYS A 241 11.84 -27.58 -8.49
N VAL A 242 10.81 -27.21 -9.27
CA VAL A 242 10.56 -25.82 -9.70
C VAL A 242 10.26 -24.94 -8.50
N LEU A 243 9.38 -25.38 -7.60
CA LEU A 243 9.05 -24.65 -6.37
C LEU A 243 10.27 -24.44 -5.48
N ARG A 244 11.11 -25.47 -5.28
CA ARG A 244 12.34 -25.41 -4.48
C ARG A 244 13.33 -24.38 -5.05
N VAL A 245 13.63 -24.46 -6.35
CA VAL A 245 14.55 -23.53 -7.01
C VAL A 245 14.01 -22.08 -6.94
N TYR A 246 12.71 -21.93 -7.07
CA TYR A 246 12.08 -20.61 -6.99
C TYR A 246 12.13 -20.04 -5.56
N ALA A 247 11.86 -20.86 -4.54
CA ALA A 247 11.99 -20.45 -3.13
C ALA A 247 13.42 -19.99 -2.80
N GLU A 248 14.43 -20.75 -3.23
CA GLU A 248 15.84 -20.36 -3.06
C GLU A 248 16.17 -19.06 -3.77
N THR A 249 15.63 -18.86 -4.99
CA THR A 249 15.82 -17.60 -5.74
C THR A 249 15.25 -16.41 -4.99
N LEU A 250 14.06 -16.54 -4.40
CA LEU A 250 13.46 -15.47 -3.60
C LEU A 250 14.24 -15.18 -2.33
N ARG A 251 14.77 -16.21 -1.66
CA ARG A 251 15.64 -16.03 -0.49
C ARG A 251 16.94 -15.30 -0.85
N ARG A 252 17.58 -15.68 -1.96
CA ARG A 252 18.77 -14.97 -2.47
C ARG A 252 18.47 -13.50 -2.79
N LYS A 253 17.35 -13.21 -3.48
CA LYS A 253 16.91 -11.83 -3.74
C LYS A 253 16.73 -11.02 -2.46
N ARG A 254 16.14 -11.64 -1.41
CA ARG A 254 15.98 -11.02 -0.09
C ARG A 254 17.33 -10.68 0.54
N LYS A 255 18.27 -11.63 0.53
CA LYS A 255 19.62 -11.44 1.05
C LYS A 255 20.34 -10.32 0.32
N GLN A 256 20.35 -10.34 -1.01
CA GLN A 256 20.93 -9.28 -1.85
C GLN A 256 20.31 -7.91 -1.59
N ALA A 257 18.98 -7.84 -1.38
CA ALA A 257 18.32 -6.58 -1.04
C ALA A 257 18.75 -6.04 0.33
N ALA A 258 18.99 -6.91 1.31
CA ALA A 258 19.53 -6.54 2.62
C ALA A 258 20.99 -6.08 2.52
N GLU A 259 21.82 -6.79 1.78
CA GLU A 259 23.22 -6.43 1.52
C GLU A 259 23.34 -5.08 0.81
N LYS A 260 22.50 -4.83 -0.20
CA LYS A 260 22.45 -3.51 -0.87
C LYS A 260 22.11 -2.39 0.12
N LYS A 261 21.14 -2.61 1.02
CA LYS A 261 20.80 -1.61 2.04
C LYS A 261 21.95 -1.37 3.01
N ALA A 262 22.65 -2.43 3.42
CA ALA A 262 23.81 -2.34 4.28
C ALA A 262 24.97 -1.59 3.59
N ALA A 263 25.27 -1.90 2.33
CA ALA A 263 26.31 -1.23 1.54
C ALA A 263 26.03 0.27 1.29
N THR A 264 24.75 0.67 1.24
CA THR A 264 24.39 2.09 1.06
C THR A 264 24.32 2.87 2.38
N ALA A 265 24.38 2.21 3.55
CA ALA A 265 24.32 2.87 4.85
C ALA A 265 25.51 3.82 5.09
N PRO A 266 26.78 3.44 4.84
CA PRO A 266 27.93 4.34 5.02
C PRO A 266 27.82 5.59 4.15
N LEU A 267 27.39 5.45 2.87
CA LEU A 267 27.20 6.58 1.97
C LEU A 267 26.18 7.59 2.51
N LYS A 268 25.07 7.10 3.10
CA LYS A 268 24.07 7.97 3.71
C LYS A 268 24.58 8.67 4.98
N MET A 269 25.51 8.06 5.70
CA MET A 269 26.12 8.65 6.90
C MET A 269 27.15 9.74 6.54
N MET A 270 27.70 9.73 5.31
CA MET A 270 28.62 10.79 4.86
C MET A 270 27.94 12.17 4.75
N ILE A 271 26.64 12.21 4.41
CA ILE A 271 25.90 13.48 4.24
C ILE A 271 25.83 14.28 5.55
N PRO A 272 25.30 13.73 6.66
CA PRO A 272 25.30 14.47 7.93
C PRO A 272 26.72 14.74 8.45
N LEU A 273 27.66 13.81 8.26
CA LEU A 273 29.05 14.01 8.65
C LEU A 273 29.65 15.23 7.94
N ALA A 274 29.52 15.31 6.62
CA ALA A 274 29.99 16.45 5.84
C ALA A 274 29.29 17.76 6.26
N LEU A 275 27.97 17.70 6.50
CA LEU A 275 27.18 18.86 6.91
C LEU A 275 27.65 19.46 8.27
N PHE A 276 28.09 18.61 9.20
CA PHE A 276 28.56 19.07 10.51
C PHE A 276 30.06 19.41 10.53
N ILE A 277 30.87 18.66 9.78
CA ILE A 277 32.33 18.91 9.74
C ILE A 277 32.64 20.19 8.97
N PHE A 278 31.96 20.45 7.86
CA PHE A 278 32.23 21.61 7.01
C PHE A 278 32.11 22.96 7.76
N PRO A 279 31.00 23.25 8.48
CA PRO A 279 30.91 24.49 9.26
C PRO A 279 31.95 24.59 10.36
N THR A 280 32.27 23.47 11.02
CA THR A 280 33.25 23.45 12.11
C THR A 280 34.65 23.80 11.61
N ILE A 281 35.07 23.24 10.46
CA ILE A 281 36.36 23.58 9.84
C ILE A 281 36.40 25.07 9.47
N PHE A 282 35.30 25.59 8.91
CA PHE A 282 35.20 27.01 8.54
C PHE A 282 35.34 27.94 9.76
N ILE A 283 34.69 27.62 10.88
CA ILE A 283 34.78 28.40 12.10
C ILE A 283 36.19 28.38 12.64
N VAL A 284 36.88 27.24 12.65
CA VAL A 284 38.25 27.12 13.16
C VAL A 284 39.25 27.83 12.25
N LEU A 285 39.10 27.74 10.92
CA LEU A 285 40.02 28.36 9.96
C LEU A 285 39.79 29.87 9.81
N LEU A 286 38.55 30.31 9.71
CA LEU A 286 38.22 31.72 9.49
C LEU A 286 38.14 32.52 10.81
N GLY A 287 37.87 31.87 11.93
CA GLY A 287 37.75 32.53 13.24
C GLY A 287 38.94 33.45 13.57
N PRO A 288 40.18 32.96 13.50
CA PRO A 288 41.38 33.81 13.78
C PRO A 288 41.56 34.95 12.78
N ALA A 289 41.18 34.72 11.51
CA ALA A 289 41.24 35.73 10.45
C ALA A 289 40.25 36.89 10.71
N VAL A 290 39.01 36.53 11.04
CA VAL A 290 37.94 37.51 11.34
C VAL A 290 38.31 38.36 12.58
N ILE A 291 38.88 37.74 13.63
CA ILE A 291 39.31 38.45 14.82
C ILE A 291 40.45 39.43 14.51
N LYS A 292 41.43 39.04 13.69
CA LYS A 292 42.56 39.94 13.29
C LYS A 292 42.04 41.09 12.41
N ILE A 293 41.13 40.85 11.47
CA ILE A 293 40.55 41.86 10.63
C ILE A 293 39.74 42.87 11.47
N ASN A 294 38.91 42.42 12.41
CA ASN A 294 38.16 43.30 13.31
C ASN A 294 39.08 44.15 14.21
N ALA A 295 40.15 43.57 14.71
CA ALA A 295 41.15 44.31 15.51
C ALA A 295 41.86 45.40 14.67
N MET A 296 42.14 45.14 13.40
CA MET A 296 42.78 46.07 12.48
C MET A 296 41.86 47.27 12.13
N PHE A 297 40.59 47.01 11.87
CA PHE A 297 39.58 48.07 11.61
C PHE A 297 39.21 48.85 12.89
N GLY A 298 39.22 48.24 14.08
CA GLY A 298 38.98 48.92 15.34
C GLY A 298 40.07 49.90 15.72
N ASN A 299 41.29 49.71 15.22
CA ASN A 299 42.42 50.66 15.42
C ASN A 299 42.44 51.84 14.45
N ILE A 300 41.73 51.76 13.33
CA ILE A 300 41.63 52.83 12.30
C ILE A 300 40.54 53.87 12.68
N SER A 301 39.60 53.52 13.54
CA SER A 301 38.49 54.37 13.99
C SER A 301 38.81 55.13 15.30
N ARG A 302 40.01 55.06 15.82
CA ARG A 302 40.52 55.91 16.89
C ARG A 302 41.59 56.84 16.36
#